data_cb580585a34802fddb6d2bfac558038a
#
_entry.id   cb580585a34802fddb6d2bfac558038a
#
_cell.length_a   1.000
_cell.length_b   1.000
_cell.length_c   1.000
_cell.angle_alpha   90.00
_cell.angle_beta   90.00
_cell.angle_gamma   90.00
#
_symmetry.space_group_name_H-M   'P 1'
#
loop_
_entity.id
_entity.type
_entity.pdbx_description
1 polymer ?
#
loop_
_entity_poly.entity_id
_entity_poly.type
_entity_poly.pdbx_seq_one_letter_code
_entity_poly.pdbx_strand_id
1 'polypeptide(L)'
;MDNIPRRRAIALPYHSLLSFFEKRVYLPDITPVCYHVFGLIASVLFFRLRVTRAKILALALILLADWADGATARRYNRSSRSGYMLDVATDRASEGLIFAAGAGTAIGQVFYLLWLVNLGLAYYSIRSSRHTSLPLRFVYMLVLIFQG
;
A
#
# COMPACT_ATOMS: atom_id res chain seq x y z
N MET A 1 15.03 15.70 15.86
CA MET A 1 14.41 15.76 14.50
C MET A 1 14.35 14.33 13.97
N ASP A 2 13.16 13.74 13.96
CA ASP A 2 12.98 12.36 13.54
C ASP A 2 13.19 12.27 12.03
N ASN A 3 14.23 11.52 11.61
CA ASN A 3 14.51 11.26 10.20
C ASN A 3 13.44 10.34 9.62
N ILE A 4 12.34 10.93 9.14
CA ILE A 4 11.33 10.20 8.39
C ILE A 4 11.89 9.97 6.97
N PRO A 5 11.92 8.73 6.46
CA PRO A 5 12.46 8.44 5.13
C PRO A 5 11.71 9.21 4.05
N ARG A 6 12.40 10.05 3.30
CA ARG A 6 11.80 10.75 2.16
C ARG A 6 11.82 9.84 0.92
N ARG A 7 10.67 9.67 0.29
CA ARG A 7 10.57 9.00 -1.01
C ARG A 7 11.41 9.76 -2.04
N ARG A 8 12.38 9.10 -2.70
CA ARG A 8 13.24 9.75 -3.69
C ARG A 8 12.64 9.70 -5.11
N ALA A 9 12.86 10.77 -5.80
CA ALA A 9 13.00 11.19 -7.22
C ALA A 9 12.35 10.39 -8.38
N ILE A 10 12.15 9.09 -8.33
CA ILE A 10 11.50 8.33 -9.43
C ILE A 10 10.01 8.67 -9.56
N ALA A 11 9.46 9.36 -8.58
CA ALA A 11 8.05 9.65 -8.43
C ALA A 11 7.67 11.13 -8.67
N LEU A 12 8.51 11.96 -9.29
CA LEU A 12 8.21 13.39 -9.45
C LEU A 12 6.85 13.68 -10.12
N PRO A 13 6.47 13.08 -11.28
CA PRO A 13 5.17 13.32 -11.87
C PRO A 13 4.01 12.76 -11.02
N TYR A 14 4.22 11.62 -10.38
CA TYR A 14 3.26 11.00 -9.48
C TYR A 14 3.04 11.84 -8.22
N HIS A 15 4.09 12.41 -7.64
CA HIS A 15 3.97 13.33 -6.51
C HIS A 15 3.22 14.62 -6.84
N SER A 16 3.44 15.20 -8.01
CA SER A 16 2.71 16.39 -8.44
C SER A 16 1.22 16.10 -8.60
N LEU A 17 0.89 14.96 -9.20
CA LEU A 17 -0.49 14.52 -9.36
C LEU A 17 -1.16 14.27 -8.01
N LEU A 18 -0.51 13.54 -7.11
CA LEU A 18 -1.03 13.26 -5.78
C LEU A 18 -1.21 14.53 -4.95
N SER A 19 -0.25 15.45 -4.98
CA SER A 19 -0.35 16.72 -4.24
C SER A 19 -1.49 17.61 -4.76
N PHE A 20 -1.79 17.54 -6.06
CA PHE A 20 -2.95 18.21 -6.64
C PHE A 20 -4.26 17.65 -6.09
N PHE A 21 -4.39 16.32 -5.99
CA PHE A 21 -5.56 15.67 -5.40
C PHE A 21 -5.66 15.92 -3.89
N GLU A 22 -4.55 15.84 -3.15
CA GLU A 22 -4.51 16.09 -1.71
C GLU A 22 -5.05 17.48 -1.32
N LYS A 23 -4.85 18.49 -2.18
CA LYS A 23 -5.35 19.85 -1.95
C LYS A 23 -6.86 20.00 -2.23
N ARG A 24 -7.43 19.16 -3.08
CA ARG A 24 -8.82 19.29 -3.56
C ARG A 24 -9.78 18.29 -2.94
N VAL A 25 -9.28 17.13 -2.50
CA VAL A 25 -10.11 16.12 -1.86
C VAL A 25 -10.27 16.46 -0.38
N TYR A 26 -11.50 16.39 0.11
CA TYR A 26 -11.76 16.47 1.54
C TYR A 26 -11.19 15.20 2.21
N LEU A 27 -10.19 15.40 3.06
CA LEU A 27 -9.64 14.35 3.91
C LEU A 27 -10.14 14.59 5.33
N PRO A 28 -10.98 13.70 5.88
CA PRO A 28 -11.46 13.85 7.24
C PRO A 28 -10.33 13.71 8.25
N ASP A 29 -10.43 14.42 9.38
CA ASP A 29 -9.47 14.31 10.48
C ASP A 29 -9.71 13.03 11.30
N ILE A 30 -9.45 11.88 10.68
CA ILE A 30 -9.48 10.58 11.34
C ILE A 30 -8.05 10.07 11.60
N THR A 31 -7.95 9.27 12.64
CA THR A 31 -6.67 8.68 13.00
C THR A 31 -6.16 7.78 11.87
N PRO A 32 -4.90 7.94 11.42
CA PRO A 32 -4.31 7.10 10.37
C PRO A 32 -4.51 5.59 10.58
N VAL A 33 -4.51 5.13 11.83
CA VAL A 33 -4.77 3.73 12.20
C VAL A 33 -6.09 3.19 11.61
N CYS A 34 -7.12 4.02 11.45
CA CYS A 34 -8.39 3.59 10.87
C CYS A 34 -8.24 3.14 9.42
N TYR A 35 -7.38 3.82 8.64
CA TYR A 35 -7.09 3.43 7.25
C TYR A 35 -6.32 2.10 7.18
N HIS A 36 -5.37 1.88 8.09
CA HIS A 36 -4.65 0.60 8.19
C HIS A 36 -5.60 -0.56 8.53
N VAL A 37 -6.47 -0.36 9.53
CA VAL A 37 -7.47 -1.37 9.90
C VAL A 37 -8.41 -1.67 8.71
N PHE A 38 -8.89 -0.63 8.03
CA PHE A 38 -9.73 -0.81 6.83
C PHE A 38 -8.98 -1.59 5.74
N GLY A 39 -7.74 -1.23 5.44
CA GLY A 39 -6.91 -1.90 4.45
C GLY A 39 -6.68 -3.38 4.78
N LEU A 40 -6.42 -3.71 6.05
CA LEU A 40 -6.26 -5.09 6.50
C LEU A 40 -7.57 -5.90 6.40
N ILE A 41 -8.70 -5.34 6.83
CA ILE A 41 -10.01 -5.99 6.70
C ILE A 41 -10.32 -6.25 5.23
N ALA A 42 -10.12 -5.26 4.36
CA ALA A 42 -10.34 -5.40 2.93
C ALA A 42 -9.42 -6.49 2.32
N SER A 43 -8.18 -6.61 2.81
CA SER A 43 -7.24 -7.65 2.37
C SER A 43 -7.66 -9.06 2.83
N VAL A 44 -8.22 -9.18 4.04
CA VAL A 44 -8.82 -10.45 4.50
C VAL A 44 -10.03 -10.81 3.67
N LEU A 45 -10.92 -9.86 3.40
CA LEU A 45 -12.10 -10.08 2.57
C LEU A 45 -11.74 -10.44 1.13
N PHE A 46 -10.60 -9.96 0.62
CA PHE A 46 -10.08 -10.30 -0.71
C PHE A 46 -9.98 -11.83 -0.93
N PHE A 47 -9.67 -12.60 0.11
CA PHE A 47 -9.68 -14.07 0.06
C PHE A 47 -11.05 -14.68 -0.33
N ARG A 48 -12.12 -13.99 0.02
CA ARG A 48 -13.50 -14.47 -0.24
C ARG A 48 -13.98 -14.11 -1.64
N LEU A 49 -13.29 -13.18 -2.31
CA LEU A 49 -13.69 -12.71 -3.63
C LEU A 49 -13.30 -13.73 -4.71
N ARG A 50 -14.27 -14.18 -5.48
CA ARG A 50 -14.07 -15.09 -6.63
C ARG A 50 -14.05 -14.35 -7.97
N VAL A 51 -14.79 -13.24 -8.05
CA VAL A 51 -14.96 -12.47 -9.29
C VAL A 51 -13.79 -11.51 -9.46
N THR A 52 -13.12 -11.54 -10.61
CA THR A 52 -11.95 -10.71 -10.92
C THR A 52 -12.25 -9.21 -10.76
N ARG A 53 -13.39 -8.74 -11.24
CA ARG A 53 -13.79 -7.32 -11.10
C ARG A 53 -13.92 -6.89 -9.64
N ALA A 54 -14.44 -7.77 -8.77
CA ALA A 54 -14.52 -7.50 -7.34
C ALA A 54 -13.13 -7.46 -6.68
N LYS A 55 -12.19 -8.31 -7.11
CA LYS A 55 -10.78 -8.25 -6.68
C LYS A 55 -10.11 -6.96 -7.09
N ILE A 56 -10.31 -6.50 -8.32
CA ILE A 56 -9.77 -5.22 -8.82
C ILE A 56 -10.31 -4.07 -8.00
N LEU A 57 -11.62 -4.04 -7.75
CA LEU A 57 -12.24 -2.99 -6.93
C LEU A 57 -11.69 -3.00 -5.49
N ALA A 58 -11.55 -4.17 -4.88
CA ALA A 58 -10.98 -4.29 -3.54
C ALA A 58 -9.53 -3.77 -3.49
N LEU A 59 -8.70 -4.12 -4.48
CA LEU A 59 -7.33 -3.60 -4.58
C LEU A 59 -7.31 -2.08 -4.75
N ALA A 60 -8.20 -1.52 -5.59
CA ALA A 60 -8.31 -0.08 -5.76
C ALA A 60 -8.68 0.63 -4.44
N LEU A 61 -9.60 0.06 -3.66
CA LEU A 61 -9.99 0.58 -2.35
C LEU A 61 -8.85 0.49 -1.33
N ILE A 62 -8.09 -0.61 -1.32
CA ILE A 62 -6.91 -0.78 -0.45
C ILE A 62 -5.84 0.27 -0.79
N LEU A 63 -5.54 0.48 -2.09
CA LEU A 63 -4.58 1.49 -2.54
C LEU A 63 -5.05 2.91 -2.22
N LEU A 64 -6.36 3.16 -2.32
CA LEU A 64 -6.95 4.45 -1.95
C LEU A 64 -6.84 4.71 -0.45
N ALA A 65 -7.08 3.70 0.39
CA ALA A 65 -6.93 3.81 1.83
C ALA A 65 -5.47 4.10 2.24
N ASP A 66 -4.50 3.42 1.64
CA ASP A 66 -3.07 3.63 1.82
C ASP A 66 -2.65 5.07 1.42
N TRP A 67 -3.14 5.56 0.27
CA TRP A 67 -2.94 6.95 -0.12
C TRP A 67 -3.55 7.93 0.87
N ALA A 68 -4.80 7.68 1.32
CA ALA A 68 -5.53 8.58 2.22
C ALA A 68 -4.89 8.65 3.61
N ASP A 69 -4.32 7.55 4.12
CA ASP A 69 -3.54 7.53 5.35
C ASP A 69 -2.36 8.49 5.28
N GLY A 70 -1.50 8.31 4.30
CA GLY A 70 -0.34 9.18 4.10
C GLY A 70 -0.71 10.64 3.85
N ALA A 71 -1.77 10.91 3.09
CA ALA A 71 -2.28 12.25 2.81
C ALA A 71 -2.82 12.93 4.09
N THR A 72 -3.60 12.20 4.89
CA THR A 72 -4.12 12.68 6.18
C THR A 72 -2.99 12.96 7.17
N ALA A 73 -2.03 12.04 7.29
CA ALA A 73 -0.88 12.23 8.17
C ALA A 73 -0.07 13.50 7.81
N ARG A 74 0.12 13.78 6.53
CA ARG A 74 0.80 15.01 6.06
C ARG A 74 -0.04 16.26 6.31
N ARG A 75 -1.35 16.21 6.00
CA ARG A 75 -2.25 17.36 6.12
C ARG A 75 -2.40 17.86 7.56
N TYR A 76 -2.45 16.93 8.50
CA TYR A 76 -2.65 17.24 9.93
C TYR A 76 -1.36 17.18 10.75
N ASN A 77 -0.18 17.16 10.10
CA ASN A 77 1.14 17.13 10.75
C ASN A 77 1.31 15.97 11.75
N ARG A 78 0.70 14.81 11.45
CA ARG A 78 0.76 13.59 12.28
C ARG A 78 1.82 12.58 11.81
N SER A 79 2.67 12.98 10.88
CA SER A 79 3.75 12.12 10.37
C SER A 79 4.76 11.83 11.50
N SER A 80 4.96 10.55 11.81
CA SER A 80 5.87 10.09 12.85
C SER A 80 6.64 8.86 12.39
N ARG A 81 7.76 8.54 13.04
CA ARG A 81 8.52 7.32 12.76
C ARG A 81 7.73 6.06 13.10
N SER A 82 6.98 6.07 14.21
CA SER A 82 6.10 4.95 14.58
C SER A 82 4.97 4.75 13.57
N GLY A 83 4.36 5.84 13.08
CA GLY A 83 3.38 5.79 12.00
C GLY A 83 3.96 5.17 10.72
N TYR A 84 5.16 5.58 10.31
CA TYR A 84 5.85 4.97 9.18
C TYR A 84 6.13 3.47 9.36
N MET A 85 6.53 3.04 10.56
CA MET A 85 6.77 1.62 10.84
C MET A 85 5.46 0.82 10.80
N LEU A 86 4.37 1.38 11.32
CA LEU A 86 3.05 0.78 11.26
C LEU A 86 2.57 0.66 9.82
N ASP A 87 2.71 1.71 9.02
CA ASP A 87 2.39 1.74 7.59
C ASP A 87 3.13 0.62 6.84
N VAL A 88 4.46 0.54 6.99
CA VAL A 88 5.26 -0.52 6.36
C VAL A 88 4.82 -1.92 6.82
N ALA A 89 4.52 -2.12 8.10
CA ALA A 89 4.10 -3.42 8.62
C ALA A 89 2.72 -3.85 8.08
N THR A 90 1.75 -2.93 8.10
CA THR A 90 0.40 -3.20 7.60
C THR A 90 0.37 -3.41 6.10
N ASP A 91 1.19 -2.68 5.35
CA ASP A 91 1.37 -2.88 3.91
C ASP A 91 1.89 -4.28 3.59
N ARG A 92 2.92 -4.71 4.29
CA ARG A 92 3.48 -6.07 4.07
C ARG A 92 2.48 -7.16 4.47
N ALA A 93 1.74 -6.98 5.56
CA ALA A 93 0.70 -7.91 5.97
C ALA A 93 -0.45 -7.98 4.93
N SER A 94 -0.92 -6.83 4.46
CA SER A 94 -1.92 -6.72 3.39
C SER A 94 -1.48 -7.41 2.10
N GLU A 95 -0.26 -7.15 1.63
CA GLU A 95 0.31 -7.80 0.45
C GLU A 95 0.38 -9.32 0.61
N GLY A 96 0.86 -9.80 1.75
CA GLY A 96 0.93 -11.23 2.05
C GLY A 96 -0.44 -11.92 1.96
N LEU A 97 -1.48 -11.29 2.52
CA LEU A 97 -2.85 -11.79 2.43
C LEU A 97 -3.37 -11.83 0.98
N ILE A 98 -3.17 -10.75 0.22
CA ILE A 98 -3.62 -10.64 -1.17
C ILE A 98 -2.95 -11.69 -2.05
N PHE A 99 -1.63 -11.84 -1.95
CA PHE A 99 -0.89 -12.78 -2.82
C PHE A 99 -1.07 -14.23 -2.40
N ALA A 100 -1.26 -14.51 -1.09
CA ALA A 100 -1.63 -15.84 -0.63
C ALA A 100 -2.99 -16.28 -1.20
N ALA A 101 -3.95 -15.37 -1.35
CA ALA A 101 -5.22 -15.64 -2.02
C ALA A 101 -5.07 -16.01 -3.51
N GLY A 102 -3.99 -15.57 -4.15
CA GLY A 102 -3.65 -15.88 -5.53
C GLY A 102 -2.70 -17.07 -5.70
N ALA A 103 -2.18 -17.65 -4.63
CA ALA A 103 -1.10 -18.65 -4.66
C ALA A 103 -1.44 -19.95 -5.41
N GLY A 104 -2.72 -20.21 -5.67
CA GLY A 104 -3.19 -21.31 -6.53
C GLY A 104 -2.91 -21.11 -8.03
N THR A 105 -2.45 -19.96 -8.45
CA THR A 105 -2.12 -19.65 -9.86
C THR A 105 -0.62 -19.35 -10.01
N ALA A 106 -0.06 -19.62 -11.20
CA ALA A 106 1.34 -19.34 -11.48
C ALA A 106 1.71 -17.86 -11.24
N ILE A 107 0.82 -16.95 -11.64
CA ILE A 107 0.99 -15.50 -11.43
C ILE A 107 0.96 -15.17 -9.94
N GLY A 108 0.00 -15.71 -9.19
CA GLY A 108 -0.07 -15.49 -7.75
C GLY A 108 1.16 -16.00 -7.01
N GLN A 109 1.73 -17.14 -7.43
CA GLN A 109 2.99 -17.66 -6.91
C GLN A 109 4.17 -16.71 -7.15
N VAL A 110 4.27 -16.16 -8.37
CA VAL A 110 5.29 -15.14 -8.68
C VAL A 110 5.16 -13.93 -7.77
N PHE A 111 3.93 -13.40 -7.59
CA PHE A 111 3.71 -12.25 -6.70
C PHE A 111 4.00 -12.60 -5.24
N TYR A 112 3.71 -13.81 -4.80
CA TYR A 112 4.04 -14.26 -3.45
C TYR A 112 5.56 -14.32 -3.23
N LEU A 113 6.34 -14.79 -4.20
CA LEU A 113 7.81 -14.76 -4.15
C LEU A 113 8.34 -13.31 -4.15
N LEU A 114 7.80 -12.44 -5.00
CA LEU A 114 8.16 -11.03 -5.02
C LEU A 114 7.84 -10.33 -3.68
N TRP A 115 6.77 -10.75 -3.01
CA TRP A 115 6.45 -10.26 -1.66
C TRP A 115 7.51 -10.63 -0.64
N LEU A 116 8.08 -11.85 -0.68
CA LEU A 116 9.21 -12.22 0.19
C LEU A 116 10.41 -11.31 -0.03
N VAL A 117 10.72 -10.96 -1.28
CA VAL A 117 11.75 -9.95 -1.59
C VAL A 117 11.38 -8.60 -0.99
N ASN A 118 10.12 -8.20 -1.12
CA ASN A 118 9.63 -6.93 -0.60
C ASN A 118 9.67 -6.85 0.93
N LEU A 119 9.55 -7.98 1.65
CA LEU A 119 9.80 -8.05 3.09
C LEU A 119 11.25 -7.70 3.44
N GLY A 120 12.21 -8.23 2.68
CA GLY A 120 13.64 -7.89 2.85
C GLY A 120 13.90 -6.41 2.59
N LEU A 121 13.30 -5.84 1.54
CA LEU A 121 13.38 -4.42 1.22
C LEU A 121 12.74 -3.55 2.32
N ALA A 122 11.62 -3.98 2.90
CA ALA A 122 10.97 -3.29 4.02
C ALA A 122 11.87 -3.26 5.25
N TYR A 123 12.47 -4.39 5.61
CA TYR A 123 13.46 -4.46 6.70
C TYR A 123 14.63 -3.50 6.47
N TYR A 124 15.22 -3.53 5.26
CA TYR A 124 16.27 -2.60 4.87
C TYR A 124 15.83 -1.14 4.95
N SER A 125 14.61 -0.83 4.50
CA SER A 125 14.00 0.49 4.52
C SER A 125 13.91 1.06 5.94
N ILE A 126 13.43 0.24 6.89
CA ILE A 126 13.33 0.61 8.31
C ILE A 126 14.72 0.90 8.90
N ARG A 127 15.71 0.06 8.58
CA ARG A 127 17.07 0.18 9.13
C ARG A 127 17.88 1.32 8.52
N SER A 128 17.75 1.54 7.21
CA SER A 128 18.55 2.55 6.48
C SER A 128 17.91 3.93 6.44
N SER A 129 16.70 4.10 6.97
CA SER A 129 15.90 5.33 6.84
C SER A 129 15.69 5.76 5.38
N ARG A 130 15.71 4.80 4.44
CA ARG A 130 15.45 5.01 3.01
C ARG A 130 14.22 4.21 2.62
N HIS A 131 13.21 4.86 2.06
CA HIS A 131 12.04 4.14 1.58
C HIS A 131 12.39 3.36 0.31
N THR A 132 12.40 2.03 0.42
CA THR A 132 12.65 1.11 -0.69
C THR A 132 11.58 0.04 -0.65
N SER A 133 10.68 0.03 -1.63
CA SER A 133 9.63 -0.99 -1.75
C SER A 133 9.19 -1.11 -3.20
N LEU A 134 8.73 -2.30 -3.59
CA LEU A 134 8.12 -2.54 -4.90
C LEU A 134 6.61 -2.27 -4.80
N PRO A 135 5.98 -1.62 -5.80
CA PRO A 135 4.56 -1.32 -5.81
C PRO A 135 3.72 -2.55 -6.24
N LEU A 136 3.89 -3.67 -5.52
CA LEU A 136 3.36 -4.98 -5.94
C LEU A 136 1.84 -5.01 -6.05
N ARG A 137 1.11 -4.36 -5.12
CA ARG A 137 -0.36 -4.29 -5.15
C ARG A 137 -0.86 -3.61 -6.42
N PHE A 138 -0.20 -2.51 -6.82
CA PHE A 138 -0.56 -1.79 -8.03
C PHE A 138 -0.27 -2.62 -9.29
N VAL A 139 0.90 -3.24 -9.38
CA VAL A 139 1.26 -4.10 -10.51
C VAL A 139 0.33 -5.31 -10.59
N TYR A 140 -0.01 -5.93 -9.47
CA TYR A 140 -0.96 -7.05 -9.44
C TYR A 140 -2.36 -6.65 -9.91
N MET A 141 -2.83 -5.47 -9.51
CA MET A 141 -4.10 -4.92 -9.99
C MET A 141 -4.10 -4.76 -11.51
N LEU A 142 -3.01 -4.21 -12.09
CA LEU A 142 -2.89 -4.10 -13.56
C LEU A 142 -2.94 -5.48 -14.23
N VAL A 143 -2.22 -6.46 -13.68
CA VAL A 143 -2.24 -7.83 -14.21
C VAL A 143 -3.66 -8.40 -14.20
N LEU A 144 -4.42 -8.21 -13.13
CA LEU A 144 -5.82 -8.67 -13.07
C LEU A 144 -6.73 -7.95 -14.09
N ILE A 145 -6.48 -6.67 -14.37
CA ILE A 145 -7.22 -5.91 -15.39
C ILE A 145 -6.96 -6.49 -16.79
N PHE A 146 -5.72 -6.84 -17.10
CA PHE A 146 -5.35 -7.39 -18.42
C PHE A 146 -5.73 -8.86 -18.59
N GLN A 147 -6.09 -9.56 -17.53
CA GLN A 147 -6.54 -10.96 -17.56
C GLN A 147 -8.07 -11.13 -17.61
N GLY A 148 -8.82 -10.10 -17.23
CA GLY A 148 -10.29 -10.15 -17.14
C GLY A 148 -10.98 -9.47 -18.26
#